data_8b589e2bf0dad03b480118f71a31679b
#
_entry.id   8b589e2bf0dad03b480118f71a31679b
#
_cell.length_a   1.000
_cell.length_b   1.000
_cell.length_c   1.000
_cell.angle_alpha   90.00
_cell.angle_beta   90.00
_cell.angle_gamma   90.00
#
_symmetry.space_group_name_H-M   'P 1'
#
loop_
_entity.id
_entity.type
_entity.pdbx_description
1 polymer ?
#
loop_
_entity_poly.entity_id
_entity_poly.type
_entity_poly.pdbx_seq_one_letter_code
_entity_poly.pdbx_strand_id
1 'polypeptide(L)'
;MPRSRKQTRPLIIFGGIAVIGALIAFMVFLQVEASRNNDFKRGFERIVIDTNALTQQYTVEEDMWLSRDNNTMIQVIDQYLPRYDELIERAKALNTPERYKSAHDYLVSAIELERQSHQHFRNYLATSDRSEYEKSSEMISRSLEQSVNADAAIKAAG
;
A
#
# COMPACT_ATOMS: atom_id res chain seq x y z
N MET A 1 42.36 1.19 57.71
CA MET A 1 42.92 1.14 56.34
C MET A 1 42.03 1.92 55.42
N PRO A 2 42.41 3.05 54.83
CA PRO A 2 41.58 3.82 53.96
C PRO A 2 41.60 3.22 52.55
N ARG A 3 40.46 2.78 52.07
CA ARG A 3 40.28 2.29 50.71
C ARG A 3 40.51 3.46 49.72
N SER A 4 41.41 3.21 48.78
CA SER A 4 41.90 4.11 47.77
C SER A 4 40.78 4.70 46.90
N ARG A 5 40.57 6.00 46.94
CA ARG A 5 39.70 6.82 46.07
C ARG A 5 40.08 6.79 44.56
N LYS A 6 41.10 6.03 44.17
CA LYS A 6 41.63 6.02 42.80
C LYS A 6 40.94 5.03 41.83
N GLN A 7 40.14 4.06 42.33
CA GLN A 7 39.50 3.03 41.48
C GLN A 7 38.09 3.38 40.99
N THR A 8 37.45 4.41 41.56
CA THR A 8 36.09 4.80 41.20
C THR A 8 36.00 5.75 40.01
N ARG A 9 37.05 6.51 39.69
CA ARG A 9 37.06 7.49 38.60
C ARG A 9 36.94 6.86 37.20
N PRO A 10 37.66 5.80 36.80
CA PRO A 10 37.51 5.19 35.45
C PRO A 10 36.13 4.55 35.27
N LEU A 11 35.54 3.93 36.30
CA LEU A 11 34.23 3.29 36.23
C LEU A 11 33.10 4.32 35.97
N ILE A 12 33.18 5.52 36.53
CA ILE A 12 32.20 6.60 36.30
C ILE A 12 32.34 7.16 34.89
N ILE A 13 33.55 7.29 34.37
CA ILE A 13 33.79 7.79 33.01
C ILE A 13 33.32 6.77 31.97
N PHE A 14 33.62 5.49 32.14
CA PHE A 14 33.14 4.44 31.26
C PHE A 14 31.62 4.26 31.29
N GLY A 15 30.99 4.36 32.46
CA GLY A 15 29.54 4.34 32.62
C GLY A 15 28.86 5.52 31.92
N GLY A 16 29.43 6.73 32.06
CA GLY A 16 28.93 7.94 31.40
C GLY A 16 29.01 7.85 29.87
N ILE A 17 30.10 7.34 29.29
CA ILE A 17 30.28 7.17 27.86
C ILE A 17 29.29 6.11 27.30
N ALA A 18 29.07 5.02 28.02
CA ALA A 18 28.13 3.99 27.63
C ALA A 18 26.66 4.50 27.58
N VAL A 19 26.29 5.32 28.59
CA VAL A 19 24.93 5.93 28.62
C VAL A 19 24.75 6.93 27.47
N ILE A 20 25.73 7.78 27.20
CA ILE A 20 25.67 8.74 26.09
C ILE A 20 25.63 8.03 24.78
N GLY A 21 26.42 6.96 24.58
CA GLY A 21 26.39 6.14 23.37
C GLY A 21 25.02 5.47 23.14
N ALA A 22 24.39 4.95 24.19
CA ALA A 22 23.05 4.37 24.14
C ALA A 22 21.97 5.41 23.80
N LEU A 23 22.06 6.63 24.35
CA LEU A 23 21.13 7.72 24.05
C LEU A 23 21.27 8.19 22.59
N ILE A 24 22.48 8.30 22.06
CA ILE A 24 22.70 8.66 20.65
C ILE A 24 22.14 7.57 19.74
N ALA A 25 22.41 6.29 20.02
CA ALA A 25 21.88 5.17 19.24
C ALA A 25 20.34 5.14 19.25
N PHE A 26 19.72 5.43 20.40
CA PHE A 26 18.28 5.52 20.55
C PHE A 26 17.70 6.70 19.76
N MET A 27 18.32 7.88 19.81
CA MET A 27 17.88 9.04 19.02
C MET A 27 17.98 8.78 17.50
N VAL A 28 19.06 8.15 17.03
CA VAL A 28 19.22 7.75 15.63
C VAL A 28 18.15 6.74 15.23
N PHE A 29 17.88 5.76 16.09
CA PHE A 29 16.82 4.77 15.85
C PHE A 29 15.44 5.44 15.69
N LEU A 30 15.06 6.34 16.60
CA LEU A 30 13.79 7.09 16.53
C LEU A 30 13.71 7.95 15.26
N GLN A 31 14.80 8.57 14.85
CA GLN A 31 14.84 9.40 13.65
C GLN A 31 14.70 8.56 12.37
N VAL A 32 15.34 7.40 12.30
CA VAL A 32 15.23 6.45 11.20
C VAL A 32 13.80 5.91 11.12
N GLU A 33 13.19 5.55 12.24
CA GLU A 33 11.82 5.06 12.27
C GLU A 33 10.82 6.13 11.84
N ALA A 34 10.96 7.38 12.31
CA ALA A 34 10.14 8.50 11.88
C ALA A 34 10.27 8.77 10.37
N SER A 35 11.47 8.69 9.81
CA SER A 35 11.72 8.83 8.37
C SER A 35 11.03 7.72 7.57
N ARG A 36 11.19 6.46 7.98
CA ARG A 36 10.53 5.31 7.32
C ARG A 36 9.01 5.43 7.32
N ASN A 37 8.43 5.90 8.42
CA ASN A 37 6.99 6.13 8.52
C ASN A 37 6.50 7.20 7.55
N ASN A 38 7.23 8.30 7.43
CA ASN A 38 6.90 9.38 6.50
C ASN A 38 7.09 8.97 5.04
N ASP A 39 8.11 8.18 4.73
CA ASP A 39 8.35 7.65 3.38
C ASP A 39 7.25 6.67 2.97
N PHE A 40 6.84 5.79 3.88
CA PHE A 40 5.71 4.89 3.66
C PHE A 40 4.41 5.67 3.41
N LYS A 41 4.05 6.63 4.28
CA LYS A 41 2.82 7.42 4.13
C LYS A 41 2.78 8.13 2.78
N ARG A 42 3.88 8.77 2.35
CA ARG A 42 3.96 9.43 1.04
C ARG A 42 3.84 8.45 -0.12
N GLY A 43 4.47 7.28 -0.01
CA GLY A 43 4.35 6.21 -1.01
C GLY A 43 2.94 5.66 -1.11
N PHE A 44 2.31 5.38 0.03
CA PHE A 44 0.93 4.91 0.14
C PHE A 44 -0.05 5.93 -0.49
N GLU A 45 0.02 7.19 -0.09
CA GLU A 45 -0.82 8.27 -0.62
C GLU A 45 -0.67 8.41 -2.14
N ARG A 46 0.56 8.35 -2.66
CA ARG A 46 0.81 8.40 -4.10
C ARG A 46 0.14 7.24 -4.84
N ILE A 47 0.22 6.02 -4.32
CA ILE A 47 -0.45 4.86 -4.92
C ILE A 47 -1.96 5.03 -4.89
N VAL A 48 -2.55 5.51 -3.79
CA VAL A 48 -3.98 5.81 -3.72
C VAL A 48 -4.41 6.84 -4.78
N ILE A 49 -3.64 7.92 -4.94
CA ILE A 49 -3.92 8.95 -5.96
C ILE A 49 -3.83 8.36 -7.37
N ASP A 50 -2.78 7.60 -7.67
CA ASP A 50 -2.57 6.99 -8.98
C ASP A 50 -3.65 5.96 -9.29
N THR A 51 -4.06 5.14 -8.30
CA THR A 51 -5.17 4.18 -8.44
C THR A 51 -6.48 4.89 -8.73
N ASN A 52 -6.84 5.91 -7.94
CA ASN A 52 -8.06 6.68 -8.16
C ASN A 52 -8.09 7.34 -9.54
N ALA A 53 -6.95 7.88 -9.99
CA ALA A 53 -6.85 8.47 -11.33
C ALA A 53 -7.03 7.41 -12.43
N LEU A 54 -6.47 6.22 -12.26
CA LEU A 54 -6.63 5.11 -13.20
C LEU A 54 -8.08 4.63 -13.25
N THR A 55 -8.71 4.43 -12.08
CA THR A 55 -10.13 4.05 -11.95
C THR A 55 -11.04 5.07 -12.64
N GLN A 56 -10.83 6.36 -12.40
CA GLN A 56 -11.63 7.41 -13.05
C GLN A 56 -11.49 7.38 -14.58
N GLN A 57 -10.27 7.21 -15.11
CA GLN A 57 -10.04 7.07 -16.54
C GLN A 57 -10.77 5.85 -17.11
N TYR A 58 -10.69 4.71 -16.42
CA TYR A 58 -11.38 3.49 -16.83
C TYR A 58 -12.90 3.65 -16.80
N THR A 59 -13.47 4.26 -15.75
CA THR A 59 -14.91 4.49 -15.63
C THR A 59 -15.47 5.29 -16.81
N VAL A 60 -14.74 6.31 -17.27
CA VAL A 60 -15.14 7.08 -18.48
C VAL A 60 -15.20 6.18 -19.72
N GLU A 61 -14.27 5.24 -19.87
CA GLU A 61 -14.28 4.30 -20.99
C GLU A 61 -15.40 3.26 -20.84
N GLU A 62 -15.67 2.81 -19.63
CA GLU A 62 -16.73 1.85 -19.31
C GLU A 62 -18.13 2.45 -19.53
N ASP A 63 -18.36 3.71 -19.17
CA ASP A 63 -19.61 4.41 -19.41
C ASP A 63 -19.96 4.50 -20.90
N MET A 64 -18.95 4.46 -21.77
CA MET A 64 -19.14 4.40 -23.24
C MET A 64 -19.38 3.00 -23.77
N TRP A 65 -19.35 1.94 -22.94
CA TRP A 65 -19.51 0.55 -23.36
C TRP A 65 -20.81 0.32 -24.15
N LEU A 66 -21.94 0.85 -23.71
CA LEU A 66 -23.23 0.67 -24.39
C LEU A 66 -23.26 1.25 -25.82
N SER A 67 -22.35 2.14 -26.15
CA SER A 67 -22.18 2.76 -27.48
C SER A 67 -21.09 2.09 -28.33
N ARG A 68 -20.38 1.09 -27.80
CA ARG A 68 -19.26 0.41 -28.44
C ARG A 68 -19.58 -1.07 -28.64
N ASP A 69 -18.91 -1.70 -29.61
CA ASP A 69 -18.92 -3.16 -29.72
C ASP A 69 -18.00 -3.80 -28.65
N ASN A 70 -18.27 -5.06 -28.33
CA ASN A 70 -17.53 -5.78 -27.30
C ASN A 70 -16.03 -5.90 -27.60
N ASN A 71 -15.63 -6.03 -28.86
CA ASN A 71 -14.21 -6.15 -29.23
C ASN A 71 -13.46 -4.86 -28.94
N THR A 72 -14.06 -3.71 -29.22
CA THR A 72 -13.48 -2.41 -28.89
C THR A 72 -13.31 -2.26 -27.37
N MET A 73 -14.31 -2.66 -26.58
CA MET A 73 -14.21 -2.58 -25.13
C MET A 73 -13.17 -3.56 -24.56
N ILE A 74 -13.05 -4.76 -25.11
CA ILE A 74 -11.99 -5.73 -24.76
C ILE A 74 -10.60 -5.10 -24.98
N GLN A 75 -10.37 -4.43 -26.12
CA GLN A 75 -9.10 -3.74 -26.39
C GLN A 75 -8.82 -2.63 -25.39
N VAL A 76 -9.83 -1.88 -24.96
CA VAL A 76 -9.70 -0.89 -23.90
C VAL A 76 -9.25 -1.57 -22.60
N ILE A 77 -9.95 -2.61 -22.16
CA ILE A 77 -9.58 -3.33 -20.91
C ILE A 77 -8.15 -3.88 -21.01
N ASP A 78 -7.75 -4.45 -22.13
CA ASP A 78 -6.40 -4.99 -22.35
C ASP A 78 -5.30 -3.92 -22.25
N GLN A 79 -5.62 -2.63 -22.44
CA GLN A 79 -4.69 -1.52 -22.20
C GLN A 79 -4.61 -1.11 -20.72
N TYR A 80 -5.68 -1.31 -19.95
CA TYR A 80 -5.75 -0.93 -18.54
C TYR A 80 -5.17 -2.00 -17.60
N LEU A 81 -5.36 -3.29 -17.89
CA LEU A 81 -4.87 -4.38 -17.04
C LEU A 81 -3.38 -4.28 -16.69
N PRO A 82 -2.45 -4.02 -17.63
CA PRO A 82 -1.03 -3.85 -17.29
C PRO A 82 -0.75 -2.65 -16.37
N ARG A 83 -1.56 -1.60 -16.45
CA ARG A 83 -1.43 -0.41 -15.59
C ARG A 83 -1.83 -0.72 -14.14
N TYR A 84 -2.85 -1.57 -13.93
CA TYR A 84 -3.18 -2.11 -12.61
C TYR A 84 -2.08 -3.04 -12.10
N ASP A 85 -1.51 -3.90 -12.95
CA ASP A 85 -0.38 -4.77 -12.58
C ASP A 85 0.82 -3.94 -12.10
N GLU A 86 1.15 -2.82 -12.78
CA GLU A 86 2.19 -1.89 -12.34
C GLU A 86 1.89 -1.27 -10.96
N LEU A 87 0.64 -0.84 -10.73
CA LEU A 87 0.23 -0.28 -9.43
C LEU A 87 0.34 -1.31 -8.31
N ILE A 88 -0.05 -2.56 -8.56
CA ILE A 88 0.08 -3.67 -7.60
C ILE A 88 1.55 -3.90 -7.25
N GLU A 89 2.44 -3.97 -8.24
CA GLU A 89 3.87 -4.16 -7.98
C GLU A 89 4.48 -2.98 -7.21
N ARG A 90 4.11 -1.75 -7.54
CA ARG A 90 4.53 -0.55 -6.79
C ARG A 90 4.01 -0.56 -5.36
N ALA A 91 2.76 -0.98 -5.15
CA ALA A 91 2.18 -1.09 -3.82
C ALA A 91 2.92 -2.15 -2.99
N LYS A 92 3.15 -3.34 -3.54
CA LYS A 92 3.90 -4.43 -2.89
C LYS A 92 5.34 -4.05 -2.55
N ALA A 93 5.96 -3.20 -3.35
CA ALA A 93 7.34 -2.74 -3.15
C ALA A 93 7.50 -1.69 -2.03
N LEU A 94 6.41 -1.17 -1.45
CA LEU A 94 6.50 -0.23 -0.34
C LEU A 94 7.20 -0.85 0.86
N ASN A 95 8.22 -0.16 1.39
CA ASN A 95 8.86 -0.57 2.65
C ASN A 95 7.94 -0.25 3.83
N THR A 96 7.11 -1.23 4.20
CA THR A 96 6.00 -1.07 5.13
C THR A 96 6.43 -1.29 6.58
N PRO A 97 6.40 -0.26 7.45
CA PRO A 97 6.58 -0.43 8.88
C PRO A 97 5.44 -1.28 9.47
N GLU A 98 5.75 -2.07 10.51
CA GLU A 98 4.81 -3.05 11.08
C GLU A 98 3.44 -2.46 11.45
N ARG A 99 3.43 -1.26 12.01
CA ARG A 99 2.18 -0.57 12.40
C ARG A 99 1.24 -0.23 11.23
N TYR A 100 1.77 -0.17 10.00
CA TYR A 100 0.99 0.11 8.79
C TYR A 100 0.69 -1.12 7.95
N LYS A 101 1.09 -2.30 8.41
CA LYS A 101 0.94 -3.54 7.64
C LYS A 101 -0.49 -3.80 7.20
N SER A 102 -1.46 -3.65 8.11
CA SER A 102 -2.87 -3.85 7.78
C SER A 102 -3.35 -2.86 6.69
N ALA A 103 -2.97 -1.58 6.78
CA ALA A 103 -3.32 -0.59 5.76
C ALA A 103 -2.73 -0.95 4.40
N HIS A 104 -1.47 -1.38 4.38
CA HIS A 104 -0.78 -1.84 3.17
C HIS A 104 -1.46 -3.06 2.55
N ASP A 105 -1.76 -4.09 3.35
CA ASP A 105 -2.36 -5.33 2.87
C ASP A 105 -3.77 -5.07 2.29
N TYR A 106 -4.55 -4.19 2.92
CA TYR A 106 -5.85 -3.75 2.39
C TYR A 106 -5.71 -2.98 1.08
N LEU A 107 -4.74 -2.07 0.95
CA LEU A 107 -4.50 -1.33 -0.29
C LEU A 107 -4.13 -2.26 -1.45
N VAL A 108 -3.18 -3.18 -1.23
CA VAL A 108 -2.79 -4.16 -2.24
C VAL A 108 -3.98 -5.01 -2.65
N SER A 109 -4.74 -5.54 -1.68
CA SER A 109 -5.94 -6.34 -1.94
C SER A 109 -7.00 -5.56 -2.72
N ALA A 110 -7.22 -4.28 -2.42
CA ALA A 110 -8.16 -3.44 -3.15
C ALA A 110 -7.80 -3.34 -4.63
N ILE A 111 -6.54 -3.05 -4.96
CA ILE A 111 -6.09 -2.91 -6.35
C ILE A 111 -6.13 -4.25 -7.09
N GLU A 112 -5.74 -5.35 -6.42
CA GLU A 112 -5.82 -6.70 -7.00
C GLU A 112 -7.26 -7.11 -7.32
N LEU A 113 -8.21 -6.82 -6.44
CA LEU A 113 -9.64 -7.12 -6.64
C LEU A 113 -10.24 -6.28 -7.78
N GLU A 114 -9.88 -5.00 -7.88
CA GLU A 114 -10.30 -4.14 -8.98
C GLU A 114 -9.76 -4.65 -10.33
N ARG A 115 -8.49 -4.99 -10.38
CA ARG A 115 -7.86 -5.62 -11.56
C ARG A 115 -8.56 -6.93 -11.95
N GLN A 116 -8.91 -7.78 -10.97
CA GLN A 116 -9.65 -9.03 -11.22
C GLN A 116 -11.07 -8.76 -11.74
N SER A 117 -11.76 -7.74 -11.21
CA SER A 117 -13.05 -7.29 -11.70
C SER A 117 -12.99 -6.99 -13.20
N HIS A 118 -12.02 -6.19 -13.64
CA HIS A 118 -11.86 -5.88 -15.07
C HIS A 118 -11.52 -7.11 -15.90
N GLN A 119 -10.73 -8.05 -15.38
CA GLN A 119 -10.46 -9.30 -16.08
C GLN A 119 -11.72 -10.16 -16.26
N HIS A 120 -12.59 -10.25 -15.25
CA HIS A 120 -13.85 -10.95 -15.35
C HIS A 120 -14.82 -10.25 -16.29
N PHE A 121 -14.88 -8.92 -16.28
CA PHE A 121 -15.69 -8.16 -17.24
C PHE A 121 -15.23 -8.37 -18.68
N ARG A 122 -13.92 -8.38 -18.92
CA ARG A 122 -13.33 -8.74 -20.20
C ARG A 122 -13.77 -10.14 -20.69
N ASN A 123 -13.72 -11.12 -19.77
CA ASN A 123 -14.14 -12.48 -20.08
C ASN A 123 -15.63 -12.54 -20.45
N TYR A 124 -16.47 -11.81 -19.71
CA TYR A 124 -17.90 -11.67 -20.03
C TYR A 124 -18.12 -11.12 -21.44
N LEU A 125 -17.40 -10.05 -21.80
CA LEU A 125 -17.51 -9.46 -23.15
C LEU A 125 -17.09 -10.43 -24.25
N ALA A 126 -16.12 -11.30 -24.00
CA ALA A 126 -15.62 -12.28 -24.96
C ALA A 126 -16.52 -13.52 -25.09
N THR A 127 -17.16 -13.95 -24.01
CA THR A 127 -17.86 -15.24 -23.92
C THR A 127 -19.37 -15.12 -23.77
N SER A 128 -19.88 -13.97 -23.38
CA SER A 128 -21.27 -13.73 -22.94
C SER A 128 -21.68 -14.60 -21.72
N ASP A 129 -20.71 -15.14 -20.97
CA ASP A 129 -20.98 -15.91 -19.76
C ASP A 129 -21.36 -14.98 -18.63
N ARG A 130 -22.64 -15.01 -18.25
CA ARG A 130 -23.18 -14.17 -17.17
C ARG A 130 -22.47 -14.37 -15.83
N SER A 131 -21.94 -15.56 -15.55
CA SER A 131 -21.21 -15.82 -14.33
C SER A 131 -19.93 -14.96 -14.21
N GLU A 132 -19.29 -14.63 -15.33
CA GLU A 132 -18.15 -13.73 -15.37
C GLU A 132 -18.54 -12.29 -15.04
N TYR A 133 -19.70 -11.83 -15.48
CA TYR A 133 -20.24 -10.52 -15.10
C TYR A 133 -20.56 -10.43 -13.59
N GLU A 134 -21.15 -11.50 -13.03
CA GLU A 134 -21.47 -11.58 -11.60
C GLU A 134 -20.19 -11.57 -10.76
N LYS A 135 -19.14 -12.29 -11.15
CA LYS A 135 -17.81 -12.25 -10.50
C LYS A 135 -17.18 -10.87 -10.59
N SER A 136 -17.26 -10.21 -11.75
CA SER A 136 -16.78 -8.84 -11.90
C SER A 136 -17.43 -7.90 -10.89
N SER A 137 -18.76 -7.95 -10.78
CA SER A 137 -19.52 -7.13 -9.83
C SER A 137 -19.19 -7.44 -8.36
N GLU A 138 -18.95 -8.70 -8.02
CA GLU A 138 -18.51 -9.12 -6.70
C GLU A 138 -17.11 -8.56 -6.38
N MET A 139 -16.15 -8.71 -7.31
CA MET A 139 -14.78 -8.25 -7.11
C MET A 139 -14.70 -6.74 -6.91
N ILE A 140 -15.46 -5.95 -7.69
CA ILE A 140 -15.46 -4.48 -7.51
C ILE A 140 -16.07 -4.08 -6.17
N SER A 141 -17.11 -4.76 -5.70
CA SER A 141 -17.70 -4.50 -4.39
C SER A 141 -16.72 -4.79 -3.26
N ARG A 142 -15.99 -5.88 -3.35
CA ARG A 142 -14.93 -6.24 -2.40
C ARG A 142 -13.76 -5.29 -2.46
N SER A 143 -13.36 -4.81 -3.64
CA SER A 143 -12.33 -3.80 -3.81
C SER A 143 -12.68 -2.51 -3.05
N LEU A 144 -13.91 -2.04 -3.17
CA LEU A 144 -14.40 -0.87 -2.43
C LEU A 144 -14.33 -1.08 -0.91
N GLU A 145 -14.73 -2.25 -0.42
CA GLU A 145 -14.62 -2.60 0.99
C GLU A 145 -13.16 -2.55 1.48
N GLN A 146 -12.23 -3.15 0.71
CA GLN A 146 -10.81 -3.12 1.06
C GLN A 146 -10.23 -1.70 1.03
N SER A 147 -10.67 -0.85 0.11
CA SER A 147 -10.27 0.56 0.04
C SER A 147 -10.70 1.34 1.28
N VAL A 148 -11.93 1.11 1.76
CA VAL A 148 -12.42 1.70 3.02
C VAL A 148 -11.62 1.20 4.23
N ASN A 149 -11.31 -0.10 4.27
CA ASN A 149 -10.50 -0.69 5.32
C ASN A 149 -9.06 -0.15 5.32
N ALA A 150 -8.47 0.09 4.14
CA ALA A 150 -7.14 0.69 4.00
C ALA A 150 -7.12 2.12 4.57
N ASP A 151 -8.12 2.95 4.24
CA ASP A 151 -8.25 4.32 4.77
C ASP A 151 -8.44 4.32 6.29
N ALA A 152 -9.29 3.45 6.81
CA ALA A 152 -9.49 3.31 8.26
C ALA A 152 -8.19 2.85 8.97
N ALA A 153 -7.49 1.88 8.43
CA ALA A 153 -6.27 1.33 9.01
C ALA A 153 -5.11 2.34 9.00
N ILE A 154 -4.93 3.13 7.92
CA ILE A 154 -3.88 4.14 7.85
C ILE A 154 -4.13 5.29 8.84
N LYS A 155 -5.38 5.69 9.05
CA LYS A 155 -5.78 6.69 10.04
C LYS A 155 -5.58 6.18 11.47
N ALA A 156 -5.90 4.93 11.75
CA ALA A 156 -5.73 4.33 13.06
C ALA A 156 -4.26 4.14 13.45
N ALA A 157 -3.38 3.94 12.49
CA ALA A 157 -1.95 3.80 12.71
C ALA A 157 -1.20 5.12 12.91
N GLY A 158 -1.86 6.25 12.72
CA GLY A 158 -1.42 7.58 13.09
C GLY A 158 -0.67 8.37 12.17
#